data_99399653853b49c9071ca42db986cd82
#
_entry.id   99399653853b49c9071ca42db986cd82
#
_cell.length_a   1.000
_cell.length_b   1.000
_cell.length_c   1.000
_cell.angle_alpha   90.00
_cell.angle_beta   90.00
_cell.angle_gamma   90.00
#
_symmetry.space_group_name_H-M   'P 1'
#
loop_
_entity.id
_entity.type
_entity.pdbx_description
1 polymer ?
#
loop_
_entity_poly.entity_id
_entity_poly.type
_entity_poly.pdbx_seq_one_letter_code
_entity_poly.pdbx_strand_id
1 'polypeptide(L)'
;EFARHVEAVTARTLTGEPLAVEKSRKNRWRVSTGGADRIVVSYLVYAREMSVRTNWIEADFAILNGAPTFLTLADGDIARPHDVTLELPTGWSLSLTGLAPQTDRGPHAYRAADFDTLVDSPIVAGNPAVCEFVVDGTPHLLVNLGESGVWHGPQSAQDVEKITREIYRMWGVMPYDRYLFLNMITEAGGGLE
;
A
#
# COMPACT_ATOMS: atom_id res chain seq x y z
N GLU A 1 -17.38 1.58 4.76
CA GLU A 1 -17.11 0.14 4.55
C GLU A 1 -15.82 -0.26 5.25
N PHE A 2 -14.68 0.35 4.93
CA PHE A 2 -13.34 -0.03 5.43
C PHE A 2 -13.11 0.24 6.93
N ALA A 3 -13.76 1.24 7.50
CA ALA A 3 -13.60 1.58 8.93
C ALA A 3 -14.02 0.45 9.90
N ARG A 4 -14.66 -0.62 9.42
CA ARG A 4 -14.94 -1.83 10.21
C ARG A 4 -13.67 -2.61 10.56
N HIS A 5 -12.61 -2.43 9.77
CA HIS A 5 -11.32 -3.10 9.94
C HIS A 5 -10.39 -2.34 10.90
N VAL A 6 -10.75 -1.11 11.30
CA VAL A 6 -9.94 -0.27 12.20
C VAL A 6 -10.39 -0.50 13.64
N GLU A 7 -9.44 -0.94 14.46
CA GLU A 7 -9.66 -1.32 15.87
C GLU A 7 -8.70 -0.58 16.80
N ALA A 8 -9.03 -0.55 18.08
CA ALA A 8 -8.18 -0.06 19.16
C ALA A 8 -7.55 1.33 18.90
N VAL A 9 -8.33 2.26 18.36
CA VAL A 9 -7.84 3.62 18.09
C VAL A 9 -7.53 4.35 19.37
N THR A 10 -6.29 4.78 19.53
CA THR A 10 -5.79 5.58 20.67
C THR A 10 -5.04 6.80 20.16
N ALA A 11 -4.90 7.81 20.99
CA ALA A 11 -4.11 9.00 20.66
C ALA A 11 -3.31 9.48 21.87
N ARG A 12 -2.14 10.09 21.59
CA ARG A 12 -1.28 10.69 22.62
C ARG A 12 -0.53 11.90 22.07
N THR A 13 -0.04 12.74 22.93
CA THR A 13 0.90 13.81 22.58
C THR A 13 2.27 13.23 22.21
N LEU A 14 3.18 14.05 21.67
CA LEU A 14 4.57 13.62 21.42
C LEU A 14 5.32 13.31 22.72
N THR A 15 4.89 13.87 23.86
CA THR A 15 5.46 13.59 25.19
C THR A 15 4.88 12.32 25.82
N GLY A 16 3.92 11.67 25.16
CA GLY A 16 3.34 10.39 25.59
C GLY A 16 2.06 10.53 26.42
N GLU A 17 1.56 11.73 26.69
CA GLU A 17 0.33 11.96 27.45
C GLU A 17 -0.89 11.48 26.66
N PRO A 18 -1.77 10.66 27.23
CA PRO A 18 -2.94 10.13 26.53
C PRO A 18 -3.95 11.25 26.23
N LEU A 19 -4.56 11.17 25.05
CA LEU A 19 -5.61 12.08 24.60
C LEU A 19 -6.94 11.34 24.49
N ALA A 20 -8.03 12.03 24.82
CA ALA A 20 -9.37 11.46 24.71
C ALA A 20 -9.74 11.24 23.23
N VAL A 21 -10.17 10.01 22.91
CA VAL A 21 -10.63 9.60 21.57
C VAL A 21 -12.08 9.16 21.67
N GLU A 22 -12.93 9.71 20.83
CA GLU A 22 -14.34 9.36 20.72
C GLU A 22 -14.66 8.91 19.28
N LYS A 23 -15.33 7.77 19.11
CA LYS A 23 -15.86 7.36 17.80
C LYS A 23 -17.14 8.16 17.51
N SER A 24 -17.01 9.26 16.79
CA SER A 24 -18.10 10.20 16.52
C SER A 24 -19.05 9.75 15.41
N ARG A 25 -18.57 8.90 14.45
CA ARG A 25 -19.35 8.29 13.36
C ARG A 25 -18.77 6.90 13.03
N LYS A 26 -19.44 6.16 12.15
CA LYS A 26 -18.98 4.83 11.71
C LYS A 26 -17.54 4.82 11.21
N ASN A 27 -17.09 5.91 10.58
CA ASN A 27 -15.77 6.06 9.96
C ASN A 27 -15.02 7.31 10.44
N ARG A 28 -15.38 7.89 11.58
CA ARG A 28 -14.71 9.08 12.12
C ARG A 28 -14.45 8.95 13.61
N TRP A 29 -13.26 9.36 14.00
CA TRP A 29 -12.82 9.49 15.39
C TRP A 29 -12.49 10.96 15.66
N ARG A 30 -12.95 11.46 16.80
CA ARG A 30 -12.61 12.79 17.29
C ARG A 30 -11.55 12.64 18.38
N VAL A 31 -10.46 13.38 18.23
CA VAL A 31 -9.39 13.46 19.23
C VAL A 31 -9.41 14.84 19.86
N SER A 32 -9.48 14.90 21.20
CA SER A 32 -9.36 16.15 21.96
C SER A 32 -7.88 16.45 22.16
N THR A 33 -7.30 17.32 21.33
CA THR A 33 -5.84 17.57 21.29
C THR A 33 -5.33 18.43 22.45
N GLY A 34 -6.22 19.14 23.16
CA GLY A 34 -5.82 20.05 24.25
C GLY A 34 -4.91 21.21 23.80
N GLY A 35 -4.93 21.54 22.50
CA GLY A 35 -4.06 22.56 21.91
C GLY A 35 -2.71 22.02 21.41
N ALA A 36 -2.48 20.72 21.43
CA ALA A 36 -1.27 20.12 20.85
C ALA A 36 -1.28 20.23 19.32
N ASP A 37 -0.20 20.77 18.75
CA ASP A 37 -0.01 20.92 17.30
C ASP A 37 0.29 19.58 16.61
N ARG A 38 0.85 18.63 17.36
CA ARG A 38 1.22 17.30 16.85
C ARG A 38 0.76 16.24 17.83
N ILE A 39 0.18 15.18 17.29
CA ILE A 39 -0.27 14.02 18.06
C ILE A 39 0.15 12.74 17.36
N VAL A 40 0.19 11.65 18.11
CA VAL A 40 0.35 10.30 17.60
C VAL A 40 -1.00 9.60 17.74
N VAL A 41 -1.53 9.08 16.64
CA VAL A 41 -2.70 8.21 16.61
C VAL A 41 -2.23 6.80 16.30
N SER A 42 -2.58 5.84 17.16
CA SER A 42 -2.27 4.43 16.98
C SER A 42 -3.55 3.64 16.82
N TYR A 43 -3.54 2.65 15.96
CA TYR A 43 -4.69 1.77 15.71
C TYR A 43 -4.23 0.44 15.14
N LEU A 44 -5.09 -0.56 15.21
CA LEU A 44 -4.91 -1.85 14.58
C LEU A 44 -5.79 -1.95 13.34
N VAL A 45 -5.31 -2.68 12.35
CA VAL A 45 -6.08 -2.94 11.12
C VAL A 45 -6.23 -4.44 10.96
N TYR A 46 -7.49 -4.90 10.85
CA TYR A 46 -7.78 -6.30 10.52
C TYR A 46 -7.38 -6.55 9.05
N ALA A 47 -6.54 -7.55 8.84
CA ALA A 47 -5.91 -7.83 7.56
C ALA A 47 -6.01 -9.31 7.17
N ARG A 48 -7.22 -9.89 7.28
CA ARG A 48 -7.52 -11.29 6.92
C ARG A 48 -8.77 -11.40 6.04
N GLU A 49 -9.02 -10.41 5.20
CA GLU A 49 -10.07 -10.45 4.19
C GLU A 49 -9.42 -10.38 2.81
N MET A 50 -9.38 -11.52 2.10
CA MET A 50 -8.78 -11.62 0.79
C MET A 50 -9.69 -11.01 -0.26
N SER A 51 -9.33 -9.83 -0.71
CA SER A 51 -9.94 -9.17 -1.86
C SER A 51 -8.99 -8.13 -2.46
N VAL A 52 -9.28 -7.66 -3.65
CA VAL A 52 -8.53 -6.58 -4.30
C VAL A 52 -8.65 -5.22 -3.59
N ARG A 53 -9.52 -5.08 -2.58
CA ARG A 53 -9.80 -3.81 -1.88
C ARG A 53 -9.48 -3.83 -0.40
N THR A 54 -9.14 -4.98 0.14
CA THR A 54 -8.89 -5.16 1.58
C THR A 54 -7.45 -5.61 1.81
N ASN A 55 -7.07 -5.74 3.07
CA ASN A 55 -5.71 -6.12 3.43
C ASN A 55 -5.64 -7.62 3.70
N TRP A 56 -4.52 -8.19 3.30
CA TRP A 56 -4.19 -9.56 3.62
C TRP A 56 -2.76 -9.70 4.10
N ILE A 57 -2.59 -10.37 5.24
CA ILE A 57 -1.27 -10.64 5.83
C ILE A 57 -1.17 -12.14 6.10
N GLU A 58 -0.13 -12.75 5.57
CA GLU A 58 0.32 -14.11 5.85
C GLU A 58 1.64 -14.13 6.63
N ALA A 59 2.17 -15.33 6.89
CA ALA A 59 3.46 -15.47 7.53
C ALA A 59 4.61 -14.92 6.67
N ASP A 60 4.48 -14.97 5.34
CA ASP A 60 5.55 -14.71 4.39
C ASP A 60 5.37 -13.38 3.63
N PHE A 61 4.17 -12.83 3.61
CA PHE A 61 3.89 -11.60 2.89
C PHE A 61 2.69 -10.82 3.43
N ALA A 62 2.61 -9.56 3.02
CA ALA A 62 1.44 -8.70 3.18
C ALA A 62 1.10 -7.99 1.87
N ILE A 63 -0.18 -7.79 1.63
CA ILE A 63 -0.69 -6.76 0.73
C ILE A 63 -1.57 -5.79 1.51
N LEU A 64 -1.22 -4.52 1.43
CA LEU A 64 -1.89 -3.43 2.14
C LEU A 64 -2.50 -2.48 1.12
N ASN A 65 -3.82 -2.41 1.10
CA ASN A 65 -4.54 -1.41 0.33
C ASN A 65 -4.69 -0.13 1.16
N GLY A 66 -4.51 1.02 0.54
CA GLY A 66 -4.45 2.28 1.27
C GLY A 66 -5.77 2.66 1.94
N ALA A 67 -6.91 2.49 1.26
CA ALA A 67 -8.22 2.88 1.78
C ALA A 67 -8.62 2.20 3.10
N PRO A 68 -8.41 0.88 3.31
CA PRO A 68 -8.64 0.24 4.60
C PRO A 68 -7.51 0.43 5.62
N THR A 69 -6.35 0.94 5.21
CA THR A 69 -5.15 1.02 6.06
C THR A 69 -4.96 2.40 6.66
N PHE A 70 -5.07 3.46 5.86
CA PHE A 70 -4.67 4.79 6.29
C PHE A 70 -5.84 5.65 6.77
N LEU A 71 -5.62 6.36 7.87
CA LEU A 71 -6.52 7.41 8.35
C LEU A 71 -5.99 8.77 7.90
N THR A 72 -6.91 9.69 7.59
CA THR A 72 -6.60 11.09 7.29
C THR A 72 -7.50 12.03 8.06
N LEU A 73 -7.19 13.32 8.05
CA LEU A 73 -8.01 14.35 8.68
C LEU A 73 -9.34 14.50 7.92
N ALA A 74 -10.47 14.39 8.64
CA ALA A 74 -11.81 14.42 8.03
C ALA A 74 -12.15 15.74 7.35
N ASP A 75 -11.65 16.85 7.92
CA ASP A 75 -11.92 18.22 7.48
C ASP A 75 -10.60 18.91 7.07
N GLY A 76 -9.55 18.09 6.78
CA GLY A 76 -8.23 18.56 6.42
C GLY A 76 -8.02 18.70 4.92
N ASP A 77 -6.92 19.34 4.59
CA ASP A 77 -6.41 19.40 3.23
C ASP A 77 -5.87 18.01 2.84
N ILE A 78 -6.61 17.30 2.00
CA ILE A 78 -6.22 15.98 1.46
C ILE A 78 -5.06 16.09 0.45
N ALA A 79 -4.80 17.29 -0.07
CA ALA A 79 -3.70 17.57 -1.00
C ALA A 79 -2.33 17.67 -0.32
N ARG A 80 -2.24 17.47 1.02
CA ARG A 80 -0.95 17.44 1.71
C ARG A 80 -0.21 16.12 1.49
N PRO A 81 1.13 16.13 1.43
CA PRO A 81 1.90 14.92 1.28
C PRO A 81 1.82 14.02 2.53
N HIS A 82 1.93 12.72 2.29
CA HIS A 82 1.97 11.68 3.31
C HIS A 82 3.27 10.88 3.21
N ASP A 83 3.99 10.80 4.32
CA ASP A 83 5.18 9.94 4.44
C ASP A 83 4.76 8.61 5.07
N VAL A 84 5.20 7.53 4.45
CA VAL A 84 4.95 6.15 4.91
C VAL A 84 6.28 5.49 5.20
N THR A 85 6.40 4.87 6.37
CA THR A 85 7.54 4.03 6.73
C THR A 85 7.01 2.69 7.23
N LEU A 86 7.57 1.60 6.72
CA LEU A 86 7.21 0.25 7.12
C LEU A 86 8.30 -0.33 8.01
N GLU A 87 7.88 -0.89 9.13
CA GLU A 87 8.70 -1.76 9.97
C GLU A 87 8.31 -3.20 9.65
N LEU A 88 9.22 -3.93 9.00
CA LEU A 88 8.94 -5.28 8.53
C LEU A 88 9.24 -6.32 9.63
N PRO A 89 8.48 -7.42 9.68
CA PRO A 89 8.84 -8.56 10.54
C PRO A 89 10.22 -9.11 10.22
N THR A 90 10.85 -9.75 11.21
CA THR A 90 12.12 -10.43 11.02
C THR A 90 12.03 -11.48 9.91
N GLY A 91 12.95 -11.44 8.96
CA GLY A 91 12.97 -12.34 7.80
C GLY A 91 12.27 -11.79 6.55
N TRP A 92 11.54 -10.69 6.66
CA TRP A 92 11.03 -9.97 5.49
C TRP A 92 12.07 -8.93 5.05
N SER A 93 12.36 -8.89 3.75
CA SER A 93 13.45 -8.07 3.22
C SER A 93 13.01 -7.00 2.23
N LEU A 94 11.78 -7.07 1.72
CA LEU A 94 11.35 -6.24 0.61
C LEU A 94 10.00 -5.59 0.90
N SER A 95 9.85 -4.35 0.47
CA SER A 95 8.54 -3.72 0.26
C SER A 95 8.51 -3.03 -1.11
N LEU A 96 7.36 -3.07 -1.78
CA LEU A 96 7.15 -2.52 -3.11
C LEU A 96 5.82 -1.79 -3.17
N THR A 97 5.81 -0.64 -3.83
CA THR A 97 4.62 0.18 -4.04
C THR A 97 4.85 1.13 -5.22
N GLY A 98 3.79 1.68 -5.78
CA GLY A 98 3.86 2.78 -6.75
C GLY A 98 4.31 4.12 -6.18
N LEU A 99 4.33 4.29 -4.85
CA LEU A 99 4.75 5.52 -4.19
C LEU A 99 6.23 5.85 -4.43
N ALA A 100 6.55 7.14 -4.40
CA ALA A 100 7.94 7.62 -4.53
C ALA A 100 8.79 7.17 -3.33
N PRO A 101 9.96 6.54 -3.55
CA PRO A 101 10.83 6.13 -2.46
C PRO A 101 11.48 7.34 -1.76
N GLN A 102 11.66 7.25 -0.44
CA GLN A 102 12.36 8.21 0.42
C GLN A 102 13.65 7.56 0.92
N THR A 103 14.64 7.44 0.05
CA THR A 103 15.88 6.68 0.31
C THR A 103 16.71 7.23 1.47
N ASP A 104 16.58 8.51 1.78
CA ASP A 104 17.17 9.18 2.93
C ASP A 104 16.58 8.76 4.28
N ARG A 105 15.38 8.16 4.27
CA ARG A 105 14.67 7.69 5.47
C ARG A 105 14.71 6.17 5.64
N GLY A 106 15.28 5.46 4.69
CA GLY A 106 15.45 4.01 4.75
C GLY A 106 14.82 3.25 3.58
N PRO A 107 15.05 1.93 3.51
CA PRO A 107 14.67 1.11 2.35
C PRO A 107 13.15 0.92 2.20
N HIS A 108 12.38 1.12 3.27
CA HIS A 108 10.93 0.91 3.30
C HIS A 108 10.16 2.22 3.58
N ALA A 109 10.74 3.35 3.18
CA ALA A 109 10.15 4.67 3.34
C ALA A 109 9.71 5.23 1.98
N TYR A 110 8.49 5.78 1.94
CA TYR A 110 7.83 6.24 0.73
C TYR A 110 7.09 7.56 0.99
N ARG A 111 6.78 8.28 -0.09
CA ARG A 111 5.95 9.49 -0.04
C ARG A 111 4.84 9.44 -1.07
N ALA A 112 3.64 9.72 -0.65
CA ALA A 112 2.52 10.07 -1.49
C ALA A 112 2.41 11.61 -1.59
N ALA A 113 2.08 12.13 -2.76
CA ALA A 113 1.90 13.57 -2.96
C ALA A 113 0.67 14.09 -2.20
N ASP A 114 -0.34 13.26 -2.11
CA ASP A 114 -1.62 13.54 -1.45
C ASP A 114 -2.25 12.24 -0.92
N PHE A 115 -3.44 12.35 -0.31
CA PHE A 115 -4.14 11.19 0.22
C PHE A 115 -4.71 10.27 -0.88
N ASP A 116 -5.15 10.82 -2.00
CA ASP A 116 -5.68 10.03 -3.11
C ASP A 116 -4.58 9.16 -3.70
N THR A 117 -3.39 9.71 -3.96
CA THR A 117 -2.20 8.95 -4.36
C THR A 117 -1.84 7.85 -3.34
N LEU A 118 -1.98 8.16 -2.03
CA LEU A 118 -1.69 7.17 -0.98
C LEU A 118 -2.66 5.99 -1.01
N VAL A 119 -3.96 6.24 -1.18
CA VAL A 119 -4.97 5.16 -1.17
C VAL A 119 -5.00 4.36 -2.47
N ASP A 120 -4.56 4.95 -3.57
CA ASP A 120 -4.48 4.30 -4.88
C ASP A 120 -3.15 3.54 -5.12
N SER A 121 -2.26 3.57 -4.13
CA SER A 121 -0.95 2.89 -4.22
C SER A 121 -0.85 1.74 -3.23
N PRO A 122 -1.28 0.52 -3.57
CA PRO A 122 -1.12 -0.64 -2.70
C PRO A 122 0.35 -0.88 -2.36
N ILE A 123 0.60 -1.43 -1.17
CA ILE A 123 1.93 -1.78 -0.69
C ILE A 123 2.01 -3.27 -0.51
N VAL A 124 3.01 -3.89 -1.10
CA VAL A 124 3.37 -5.28 -0.87
C VAL A 124 4.61 -5.32 0.02
N ALA A 125 4.64 -6.23 0.98
CA ALA A 125 5.81 -6.48 1.82
C ALA A 125 6.02 -7.98 2.04
N GLY A 126 7.28 -8.39 2.25
CA GLY A 126 7.64 -9.78 2.46
C GLY A 126 8.86 -10.19 1.64
N ASN A 127 8.80 -11.39 1.06
CA ASN A 127 9.82 -11.92 0.16
C ASN A 127 9.20 -12.37 -1.18
N PRO A 128 8.53 -11.46 -1.94
CA PRO A 128 7.90 -11.80 -3.20
C PRO A 128 8.94 -12.18 -4.26
N ALA A 129 8.53 -13.00 -5.22
CA ALA A 129 9.28 -13.18 -6.45
C ALA A 129 9.00 -12.00 -7.38
N VAL A 130 10.06 -11.34 -7.86
CA VAL A 130 9.96 -10.16 -8.72
C VAL A 130 10.60 -10.47 -10.07
N CYS A 131 9.86 -10.24 -11.15
CA CYS A 131 10.36 -10.29 -12.52
C CYS A 131 10.26 -8.88 -13.12
N GLU A 132 11.34 -8.38 -13.70
CA GLU A 132 11.41 -7.03 -14.25
C GLU A 132 11.50 -7.06 -15.77
N PHE A 133 10.88 -6.07 -16.41
CA PHE A 133 11.03 -5.81 -17.84
C PHE A 133 10.88 -4.31 -18.14
N VAL A 134 11.27 -3.89 -19.32
CA VAL A 134 11.24 -2.47 -19.73
C VAL A 134 10.50 -2.32 -21.06
N VAL A 135 9.56 -1.39 -21.12
CA VAL A 135 8.87 -0.99 -22.33
C VAL A 135 9.05 0.51 -22.53
N ASP A 136 9.60 0.90 -23.68
CA ASP A 136 9.88 2.29 -24.05
C ASP A 136 10.62 3.11 -22.95
N GLY A 137 11.63 2.49 -22.33
CA GLY A 137 12.41 3.11 -21.27
C GLY A 137 11.73 3.09 -19.87
N THR A 138 10.45 2.72 -19.78
CA THR A 138 9.69 2.67 -18.54
C THR A 138 9.82 1.28 -17.88
N PRO A 139 10.28 1.19 -16.62
CA PRO A 139 10.41 -0.08 -15.91
C PRO A 139 9.05 -0.60 -15.44
N HIS A 140 8.89 -1.91 -15.58
CA HIS A 140 7.72 -2.66 -15.11
C HIS A 140 8.17 -3.82 -14.22
N LEU A 141 7.44 -4.07 -13.16
CA LEU A 141 7.70 -5.14 -12.21
C LEU A 141 6.48 -6.05 -12.12
N LEU A 142 6.66 -7.34 -12.38
CA LEU A 142 5.67 -8.36 -12.03
C LEU A 142 6.05 -8.95 -10.68
N VAL A 143 5.25 -8.64 -9.67
CA VAL A 143 5.46 -9.02 -8.26
C VAL A 143 4.51 -10.16 -7.93
N ASN A 144 5.06 -11.35 -7.65
CA ASN A 144 4.27 -12.55 -7.38
C ASN A 144 4.31 -12.89 -5.89
N LEU A 145 3.14 -13.05 -5.29
CA LEU A 145 2.90 -13.40 -3.90
C LEU A 145 2.08 -14.70 -3.80
N GLY A 146 2.25 -15.46 -2.73
CA GLY A 146 1.56 -16.71 -2.49
C GLY A 146 2.29 -17.93 -3.07
N GLU A 147 1.56 -18.96 -3.44
CA GLU A 147 2.15 -20.23 -3.88
C GLU A 147 3.05 -20.10 -5.10
N SER A 148 4.31 -20.47 -4.97
CA SER A 148 5.30 -20.41 -6.04
C SER A 148 5.33 -21.66 -6.96
N GLY A 149 4.70 -22.77 -6.55
CA GLY A 149 4.79 -24.04 -7.27
C GLY A 149 3.90 -24.16 -8.52
N VAL A 150 2.89 -23.34 -8.66
CA VAL A 150 1.90 -23.38 -9.76
C VAL A 150 2.04 -22.22 -10.74
N TRP A 151 2.97 -21.30 -10.51
CA TRP A 151 3.13 -20.10 -11.30
C TRP A 151 4.55 -19.97 -11.88
N HIS A 152 4.64 -19.72 -13.17
CA HIS A 152 5.91 -19.52 -13.86
C HIS A 152 6.16 -18.03 -14.10
N GLY A 153 6.71 -17.35 -13.12
CA GLY A 153 6.94 -15.90 -13.13
C GLY A 153 7.67 -15.36 -14.36
N PRO A 154 8.84 -15.92 -14.76
CA PRO A 154 9.60 -15.45 -15.93
C PRO A 154 8.81 -15.54 -17.25
N GLN A 155 8.03 -16.59 -17.46
CA GLN A 155 7.19 -16.72 -18.65
C GLN A 155 6.05 -15.69 -18.62
N SER A 156 5.41 -15.54 -17.47
CA SER A 156 4.33 -14.57 -17.29
C SER A 156 4.81 -13.13 -17.50
N ALA A 157 6.02 -12.80 -17.02
CA ALA A 157 6.63 -11.49 -17.26
C ALA A 157 6.83 -11.22 -18.77
N GLN A 158 7.30 -12.22 -19.54
CA GLN A 158 7.42 -12.09 -20.99
C GLN A 158 6.07 -11.87 -21.69
N ASP A 159 5.02 -12.52 -21.22
CA ASP A 159 3.69 -12.38 -21.79
C ASP A 159 3.07 -11.02 -21.42
N VAL A 160 3.23 -10.58 -20.17
CA VAL A 160 2.82 -9.23 -19.72
C VAL A 160 3.60 -8.15 -20.46
N GLU A 161 4.91 -8.33 -20.72
CA GLU A 161 5.71 -7.42 -21.53
C GLU A 161 5.15 -7.25 -22.93
N LYS A 162 4.78 -8.36 -23.60
CA LYS A 162 4.16 -8.30 -24.94
C LYS A 162 2.87 -7.51 -24.93
N ILE A 163 2.01 -7.78 -23.95
CA ILE A 163 0.73 -7.07 -23.77
C ILE A 163 0.99 -5.57 -23.55
N THR A 164 1.90 -5.21 -22.67
CA THR A 164 2.27 -3.82 -22.39
C THR A 164 2.81 -3.11 -23.62
N ARG A 165 3.62 -3.79 -24.45
CA ARG A 165 4.12 -3.24 -25.70
C ARG A 165 3.00 -2.96 -26.70
N GLU A 166 2.00 -3.83 -26.80
CA GLU A 166 0.85 -3.60 -27.69
C GLU A 166 -0.03 -2.44 -27.18
N ILE A 167 -0.22 -2.32 -25.85
CA ILE A 167 -0.91 -1.18 -25.24
C ILE A 167 -0.15 0.12 -25.56
N TYR A 168 1.17 0.13 -25.39
CA TYR A 168 2.00 1.28 -25.76
C TYR A 168 1.89 1.65 -27.24
N ARG A 169 1.91 0.67 -28.14
CA ARG A 169 1.72 0.91 -29.59
C ARG A 169 0.37 1.55 -29.89
N MET A 170 -0.67 1.17 -29.15
CA MET A 170 -2.02 1.69 -29.34
C MET A 170 -2.16 3.13 -28.83
N TRP A 171 -1.58 3.45 -27.65
CA TRP A 171 -1.75 4.75 -27.01
C TRP A 171 -0.62 5.74 -27.31
N GLY A 172 0.57 5.26 -27.64
CA GLY A 172 1.75 6.06 -27.96
C GLY A 172 2.39 6.78 -26.76
N VAL A 173 1.97 6.48 -25.55
CA VAL A 173 2.46 7.11 -24.31
C VAL A 173 2.40 6.15 -23.14
N MET A 174 3.38 6.26 -22.23
CA MET A 174 3.33 5.69 -20.87
C MET A 174 3.05 6.84 -19.91
N PRO A 175 1.89 6.87 -19.24
CA PRO A 175 1.51 7.98 -18.34
C PRO A 175 2.11 7.85 -16.93
N TYR A 176 3.13 7.01 -16.75
CA TYR A 176 3.79 6.72 -15.48
C TYR A 176 5.29 6.49 -15.68
N ASP A 177 6.06 6.72 -14.63
CA ASP A 177 7.52 6.51 -14.62
C ASP A 177 7.89 5.06 -14.27
N ARG A 178 6.99 4.30 -13.66
CA ARG A 178 7.13 2.91 -13.27
C ARG A 178 5.76 2.27 -13.08
N TYR A 179 5.63 0.98 -13.38
CA TYR A 179 4.40 0.23 -13.16
C TYR A 179 4.64 -1.08 -12.41
N LEU A 180 3.76 -1.42 -11.48
CA LEU A 180 3.80 -2.66 -10.71
C LEU A 180 2.55 -3.50 -10.97
N PHE A 181 2.75 -4.70 -11.47
CA PHE A 181 1.73 -5.74 -11.50
C PHE A 181 1.83 -6.54 -10.21
N LEU A 182 0.89 -6.37 -9.30
CA LEU A 182 0.83 -7.08 -8.03
C LEU A 182 -0.04 -8.33 -8.22
N ASN A 183 0.59 -9.47 -8.36
CA ASN A 183 -0.05 -10.73 -8.64
C ASN A 183 -0.10 -11.59 -7.37
N MET A 184 -1.31 -11.84 -6.87
CA MET A 184 -1.56 -12.75 -5.75
C MET A 184 -2.05 -14.08 -6.29
N ILE A 185 -1.25 -15.12 -6.09
CA ILE A 185 -1.55 -16.47 -6.55
C ILE A 185 -2.40 -17.15 -5.48
N THR A 186 -3.68 -17.27 -5.74
CA THR A 186 -4.68 -17.84 -4.82
C THR A 186 -5.64 -18.75 -5.57
N GLU A 187 -6.48 -19.52 -4.85
CA GLU A 187 -7.56 -20.32 -5.45
C GLU A 187 -8.70 -19.46 -6.03
N ALA A 188 -8.83 -18.22 -5.58
CA ALA A 188 -9.83 -17.28 -6.08
C ALA A 188 -9.24 -16.35 -7.15
N GLY A 189 -10.07 -15.95 -8.11
CA GLY A 189 -9.70 -14.98 -9.14
C GLY A 189 -10.35 -13.63 -8.92
N GLY A 190 -9.67 -12.57 -9.33
CA GLY A 190 -10.16 -11.20 -9.29
C GLY A 190 -9.06 -10.23 -9.73
N GLY A 191 -9.43 -8.99 -10.01
CA GLY A 191 -8.49 -7.95 -10.36
C GLY A 191 -9.03 -6.56 -10.04
N LEU A 192 -8.12 -5.64 -9.80
CA LEU A 192 -8.38 -4.21 -9.66
C LEU A 192 -7.24 -3.45 -10.33
N GLU A 193 -7.61 -2.42 -11.03
CA GLU A 193 -6.73 -1.43 -11.64
C GLU A 193 -6.75 -0.14 -10.82
#